data_8e17f19e4c0e6fd3f97e7275cdac1edc
#
_entry.id   8e17f19e4c0e6fd3f97e7275cdac1edc
#
_cell.length_a   1.000
_cell.length_b   1.000
_cell.length_c   1.000
_cell.angle_alpha   90.00
_cell.angle_beta   90.00
_cell.angle_gamma   90.00
#
_symmetry.space_group_name_H-M   'P 1'
#
loop_
_entity.id
_entity.type
_entity.pdbx_description
1 polymer ?
#
loop_
_entity_poly.entity_id
_entity_poly.type
_entity_poly.pdbx_seq_one_letter_code
_entity_poly.pdbx_strand_id
1 'polypeptide(L)'
;MKKVILFITLFSMISLFSYSKDPVKQWGQLQVKGNQLCSQTGDPIVLRGVSYGWHNLWPRFYNKQSVKWLKKDWKCTVLRAAMGTVIEDNYIENPEFALKCMNKVIKAAIKNDLYIIIDWHTYYPQKKEAKAFFSMMAQKYGKYPHIIYEIYNEPMEDSWESVKEYAADIISEIRKYDPDNIILVGSPHWDQDLHLVAESPLEGFNNIMYTLHFLSLIH
;
A
#
# COMPACT_ATOMS: atom_id res chain seq x y z
N MET A 1 17.84 61.09 22.37
CA MET A 1 18.06 59.62 22.39
C MET A 1 16.83 58.95 21.80
N LYS A 2 16.89 58.49 20.54
CA LYS A 2 15.77 57.80 19.86
C LYS A 2 15.91 56.30 20.13
N LYS A 3 14.92 55.70 20.80
CA LYS A 3 14.85 54.24 21.02
C LYS A 3 14.38 53.61 19.73
N VAL A 4 15.25 52.81 19.10
CA VAL A 4 14.91 51.93 17.98
C VAL A 4 14.31 50.65 18.59
N ILE A 5 13.02 50.43 18.36
CA ILE A 5 12.37 49.16 18.69
C ILE A 5 12.53 48.21 17.51
N LEU A 6 13.36 47.21 17.68
CA LEU A 6 13.59 46.14 16.70
C LEU A 6 12.46 45.09 16.84
N PHE A 7 11.52 45.11 15.90
CA PHE A 7 10.51 44.03 15.79
C PHE A 7 11.17 42.79 15.12
N ILE A 8 11.50 41.80 15.92
CA ILE A 8 11.88 40.48 15.43
C ILE A 8 10.59 39.71 15.14
N THR A 9 10.16 39.68 13.89
CA THR A 9 9.11 38.77 13.41
C THR A 9 9.71 37.39 13.28
N LEU A 10 9.48 36.56 14.29
CA LEU A 10 9.80 35.13 14.24
C LEU A 10 8.81 34.46 13.29
N PHE A 11 9.21 34.29 12.03
CA PHE A 11 8.46 33.51 11.04
C PHE A 11 8.64 32.02 11.41
N SER A 12 7.79 31.49 12.30
CA SER A 12 7.71 30.07 12.51
C SER A 12 7.15 29.44 11.23
N MET A 13 8.00 28.81 10.42
CA MET A 13 7.57 27.85 9.41
C MET A 13 6.94 26.65 10.14
N ILE A 14 5.69 26.81 10.53
CA ILE A 14 4.84 25.66 10.82
C ILE A 14 4.57 25.03 9.45
N SER A 15 5.30 23.97 9.13
CA SER A 15 4.89 23.07 8.06
C SER A 15 3.52 22.51 8.47
N LEU A 16 2.47 23.16 8.00
CA LEU A 16 1.11 22.66 8.08
C LEU A 16 1.09 21.37 7.25
N PHE A 17 1.39 20.24 7.87
CA PHE A 17 1.03 18.96 7.32
C PHE A 17 -0.51 18.97 7.21
N SER A 18 -0.99 19.38 6.06
CA SER A 18 -2.41 19.43 5.77
C SER A 18 -2.94 17.99 5.85
N TYR A 19 -3.62 17.71 6.95
CA TYR A 19 -4.40 16.48 7.04
C TYR A 19 -5.49 16.53 5.97
N SER A 20 -5.44 15.61 5.01
CA SER A 20 -6.49 15.51 4.00
C SER A 20 -7.70 14.78 4.55
N LYS A 21 -8.82 15.49 4.61
CA LYS A 21 -10.12 14.88 4.98
C LYS A 21 -10.60 13.89 3.90
N ASP A 22 -10.31 14.16 2.64
CA ASP A 22 -10.67 13.36 1.48
C ASP A 22 -9.40 13.17 0.60
N PRO A 23 -8.51 12.23 0.96
CA PRO A 23 -7.18 12.14 0.36
C PRO A 23 -7.19 11.85 -1.14
N VAL A 24 -8.09 10.99 -1.62
CA VAL A 24 -8.12 10.65 -3.04
C VAL A 24 -8.67 11.81 -3.89
N LYS A 25 -9.66 12.55 -3.39
CA LYS A 25 -10.12 13.78 -4.07
C LYS A 25 -9.04 14.85 -4.09
N GLN A 26 -8.22 14.93 -3.05
CA GLN A 26 -7.15 15.91 -2.96
C GLN A 26 -5.94 15.54 -3.81
N TRP A 27 -5.50 14.27 -3.77
CA TRP A 27 -4.25 13.84 -4.38
C TRP A 27 -4.42 13.09 -5.71
N GLY A 28 -5.62 12.58 -5.99
CA GLY A 28 -5.96 11.92 -7.24
C GLY A 28 -5.22 10.61 -7.47
N GLN A 29 -4.90 10.35 -8.73
CA GLN A 29 -4.08 9.21 -9.14
C GLN A 29 -2.65 9.39 -8.63
N LEU A 30 -2.18 8.45 -7.82
CA LEU A 30 -0.82 8.46 -7.31
C LEU A 30 0.18 8.08 -8.41
N GLN A 31 1.39 8.63 -8.30
CA GLN A 31 2.49 8.33 -9.21
C GLN A 31 3.82 8.33 -8.46
N VAL A 32 4.80 7.61 -9.01
CA VAL A 32 6.18 7.64 -8.53
C VAL A 32 6.98 8.60 -9.41
N LYS A 33 7.65 9.57 -8.78
CA LYS A 33 8.60 10.48 -9.44
C LYS A 33 9.95 10.43 -8.73
N GLY A 34 10.95 9.90 -9.42
CA GLY A 34 12.23 9.60 -8.80
C GLY A 34 12.06 8.60 -7.66
N ASN A 35 12.40 8.99 -6.45
CA ASN A 35 12.24 8.17 -5.23
C ASN A 35 11.05 8.61 -4.36
N GLN A 36 10.11 9.37 -4.88
CA GLN A 36 9.00 9.92 -4.11
C GLN A 36 7.64 9.44 -4.60
N LEU A 37 6.74 9.18 -3.64
CA LEU A 37 5.32 9.05 -3.90
C LEU A 37 4.73 10.44 -4.07
N CYS A 38 4.05 10.66 -5.19
CA CYS A 38 3.48 11.95 -5.56
C CYS A 38 1.99 11.86 -5.84
N SER A 39 1.32 13.01 -5.67
CA SER A 39 -0.05 13.22 -6.12
C SER A 39 -0.15 13.21 -7.64
N GLN A 40 -1.37 13.29 -8.16
CA GLN A 40 -1.64 13.43 -9.59
C GLN A 40 -0.98 14.68 -10.20
N THR A 41 -0.80 15.76 -9.44
CA THR A 41 -0.13 16.99 -9.88
C THR A 41 1.40 16.90 -9.81
N GLY A 42 1.92 15.85 -9.18
CA GLY A 42 3.35 15.62 -9.03
C GLY A 42 3.95 16.15 -7.74
N ASP A 43 3.12 16.62 -6.81
CA ASP A 43 3.58 17.07 -5.50
C ASP A 43 3.88 15.88 -4.59
N PRO A 44 5.02 15.86 -3.89
CA PRO A 44 5.33 14.80 -2.95
C PRO A 44 4.28 14.71 -1.83
N ILE A 45 3.85 13.49 -1.52
CA ILE A 45 2.86 13.22 -0.46
C ILE A 45 3.33 12.11 0.47
N VAL A 46 2.70 12.06 1.63
CA VAL A 46 2.87 10.98 2.60
C VAL A 46 1.52 10.40 2.97
N LEU A 47 1.32 9.12 2.72
CA LEU A 47 0.16 8.37 3.20
C LEU A 47 0.41 7.93 4.65
N ARG A 48 -0.63 8.02 5.49
CA ARG A 48 -0.59 7.57 6.88
C ARG A 48 -1.80 6.70 7.17
N GLY A 49 -1.57 5.54 7.77
CA GLY A 49 -2.67 4.63 8.03
C GLY A 49 -2.25 3.43 8.84
N VAL A 50 -3.11 2.42 8.82
CA VAL A 50 -2.91 1.18 9.56
C VAL A 50 -3.10 -0.02 8.64
N SER A 51 -2.41 -1.11 8.97
CA SER A 51 -2.65 -2.42 8.39
C SER A 51 -3.70 -3.15 9.24
N TYR A 52 -4.70 -3.73 8.58
CA TYR A 52 -5.50 -4.77 9.19
C TYR A 52 -4.61 -6.00 9.43
N GLY A 53 -4.86 -6.74 10.50
CA GLY A 53 -4.33 -8.10 10.61
C GLY A 53 -4.92 -9.01 9.53
N TRP A 54 -4.36 -10.18 9.36
CA TRP A 54 -4.79 -11.15 8.36
C TRP A 54 -6.29 -11.39 8.41
N HIS A 55 -6.92 -11.46 7.25
CA HIS A 55 -8.38 -11.59 7.15
C HIS A 55 -8.92 -12.85 7.84
N ASN A 56 -8.16 -13.94 7.81
CA ASN A 56 -8.52 -15.24 8.41
C ASN A 56 -8.32 -15.26 9.93
N LEU A 57 -7.36 -14.52 10.47
CA LEU A 57 -7.13 -14.42 11.92
C LEU A 57 -8.01 -13.35 12.57
N TRP A 58 -8.32 -12.27 11.86
CA TRP A 58 -9.01 -11.11 12.40
C TRP A 58 -10.22 -10.66 11.56
N PRO A 59 -11.08 -11.58 11.08
CA PRO A 59 -12.18 -11.27 10.16
C PRO A 59 -13.18 -10.26 10.71
N ARG A 60 -13.31 -10.17 12.04
CA ARG A 60 -14.20 -9.23 12.72
C ARG A 60 -13.92 -7.76 12.38
N PHE A 61 -12.67 -7.43 12.02
CA PHE A 61 -12.29 -6.07 11.67
C PHE A 61 -12.54 -5.74 10.20
N TYR A 62 -12.75 -6.75 9.33
CA TYR A 62 -13.02 -6.56 7.91
C TYR A 62 -14.47 -6.14 7.67
N ASN A 63 -14.82 -4.91 8.06
CA ASN A 63 -16.16 -4.36 7.95
C ASN A 63 -16.16 -2.86 7.65
N LYS A 64 -17.32 -2.32 7.25
CA LYS A 64 -17.48 -0.91 6.86
C LYS A 64 -17.31 0.07 8.02
N GLN A 65 -17.63 -0.36 9.23
CA GLN A 65 -17.58 0.49 10.43
C GLN A 65 -16.13 0.76 10.82
N SER A 66 -15.27 -0.25 10.78
CA SER A 66 -13.83 -0.10 11.06
C SER A 66 -13.19 0.92 10.11
N VAL A 67 -13.47 0.84 8.80
CA VAL A 67 -12.97 1.80 7.80
C VAL A 67 -13.41 3.22 8.12
N LYS A 68 -14.69 3.43 8.44
CA LYS A 68 -15.21 4.75 8.81
C LYS A 68 -14.55 5.30 10.07
N TRP A 69 -14.37 4.45 11.07
CA TRP A 69 -13.76 4.82 12.33
C TRP A 69 -12.30 5.20 12.15
N LEU A 70 -11.53 4.39 11.44
CA LEU A 70 -10.12 4.68 11.14
C LEU A 70 -9.94 6.00 10.37
N LYS A 71 -10.82 6.28 9.39
CA LYS A 71 -10.82 7.58 8.72
C LYS A 71 -11.14 8.71 9.68
N LYS A 72 -12.22 8.58 10.44
CA LYS A 72 -12.76 9.69 11.25
C LYS A 72 -11.88 9.99 12.46
N ASP A 73 -11.52 8.98 13.24
CA ASP A 73 -10.88 9.16 14.53
C ASP A 73 -9.34 9.08 14.43
N TRP A 74 -8.82 8.15 13.65
CA TRP A 74 -7.38 7.97 13.45
C TRP A 74 -6.81 8.81 12.31
N LYS A 75 -7.68 9.46 11.53
CA LYS A 75 -7.27 10.30 10.40
C LYS A 75 -6.44 9.57 9.36
N CYS A 76 -6.70 8.29 9.16
CA CYS A 76 -6.03 7.51 8.13
C CYS A 76 -6.30 8.08 6.74
N THR A 77 -5.28 8.07 5.89
CA THR A 77 -5.36 8.40 4.46
C THR A 77 -5.24 7.15 3.59
N VAL A 78 -4.68 6.07 4.15
CA VAL A 78 -4.55 4.75 3.54
C VAL A 78 -4.88 3.67 4.56
N LEU A 79 -5.40 2.54 4.08
CA LEU A 79 -5.55 1.31 4.86
C LEU A 79 -4.87 0.17 4.12
N ARG A 80 -4.36 -0.83 4.83
CA ARG A 80 -3.79 -2.03 4.23
C ARG A 80 -4.65 -3.23 4.58
N ALA A 81 -5.15 -3.93 3.58
CA ALA A 81 -5.97 -5.12 3.72
C ALA A 81 -5.10 -6.36 3.45
N ALA A 82 -4.70 -7.02 4.52
CA ALA A 82 -3.81 -8.18 4.51
C ALA A 82 -4.60 -9.48 4.24
N MET A 83 -4.47 -10.01 3.04
CA MET A 83 -5.10 -11.27 2.67
C MET A 83 -4.15 -12.44 2.92
N GLY A 84 -4.35 -13.15 4.03
CA GLY A 84 -3.53 -14.30 4.39
C GLY A 84 -3.65 -15.45 3.39
N THR A 85 -2.53 -16.04 3.03
CA THR A 85 -2.44 -17.19 2.11
C THR A 85 -2.00 -18.47 2.81
N VAL A 86 -1.76 -18.39 4.10
CA VAL A 86 -1.37 -19.50 4.98
C VAL A 86 -2.23 -19.50 6.24
N ILE A 87 -2.13 -20.54 7.07
CA ILE A 87 -2.96 -20.78 8.25
C ILE A 87 -4.40 -21.09 7.83
N GLU A 88 -5.18 -21.66 8.74
CA GLU A 88 -6.57 -22.04 8.53
C GLU A 88 -7.43 -20.90 7.96
N ASP A 89 -8.40 -21.23 7.12
CA ASP A 89 -9.30 -20.26 6.44
C ASP A 89 -8.57 -19.23 5.56
N ASN A 90 -7.36 -19.52 5.12
CA ASN A 90 -6.62 -18.66 4.19
C ASN A 90 -7.27 -18.61 2.78
N TYR A 91 -6.77 -17.74 1.92
CA TYR A 91 -7.30 -17.56 0.58
C TYR A 91 -7.24 -18.83 -0.28
N ILE A 92 -6.21 -19.65 -0.13
CA ILE A 92 -6.03 -20.88 -0.94
C ILE A 92 -7.09 -21.91 -0.58
N GLU A 93 -7.40 -22.05 0.70
CA GLU A 93 -8.37 -23.01 1.22
C GLU A 93 -9.82 -22.50 1.13
N ASN A 94 -10.04 -21.21 1.40
CA ASN A 94 -11.37 -20.61 1.46
C ASN A 94 -11.42 -19.25 0.72
N PRO A 95 -11.26 -19.27 -0.62
CA PRO A 95 -11.19 -18.04 -1.42
C PRO A 95 -12.47 -17.19 -1.34
N GLU A 96 -13.64 -17.81 -1.20
CA GLU A 96 -14.91 -17.08 -1.09
C GLU A 96 -14.97 -16.23 0.18
N PHE A 97 -14.57 -16.80 1.31
CA PHE A 97 -14.50 -16.08 2.57
C PHE A 97 -13.49 -14.95 2.54
N ALA A 98 -12.27 -15.22 2.04
CA ALA A 98 -11.22 -14.23 1.89
C ALA A 98 -11.68 -13.05 1.01
N LEU A 99 -12.24 -13.32 -0.17
CA LEU A 99 -12.77 -12.32 -1.06
C LEU A 99 -13.93 -11.52 -0.46
N LYS A 100 -14.78 -12.16 0.36
CA LYS A 100 -15.85 -11.48 1.08
C LYS A 100 -15.29 -10.46 2.08
N CYS A 101 -14.23 -10.81 2.82
CA CYS A 101 -13.53 -9.91 3.72
C CYS A 101 -12.88 -8.75 2.96
N MET A 102 -12.04 -9.05 1.97
CA MET A 102 -11.35 -8.06 1.16
C MET A 102 -12.32 -7.08 0.49
N ASN A 103 -13.33 -7.58 -0.20
CA ASN A 103 -14.32 -6.74 -0.88
C ASN A 103 -15.07 -5.77 0.04
N LYS A 104 -15.30 -6.14 1.31
CA LYS A 104 -15.97 -5.24 2.28
C LYS A 104 -15.14 -4.00 2.57
N VAL A 105 -13.85 -4.18 2.85
CA VAL A 105 -12.96 -3.07 3.21
C VAL A 105 -12.55 -2.26 1.99
N ILE A 106 -12.27 -2.90 0.84
CA ILE A 106 -11.95 -2.21 -0.43
C ILE A 106 -13.10 -1.29 -0.84
N LYS A 107 -14.32 -1.81 -0.93
CA LYS A 107 -15.50 -1.01 -1.27
C LYS A 107 -15.77 0.11 -0.25
N ALA A 108 -15.50 -0.16 1.03
CA ALA A 108 -15.66 0.85 2.06
C ALA A 108 -14.59 1.93 1.98
N ALA A 109 -13.34 1.60 1.66
CA ALA A 109 -12.27 2.57 1.44
C ALA A 109 -12.60 3.49 0.27
N ILE A 110 -12.96 2.94 -0.89
CA ILE A 110 -13.40 3.70 -2.06
C ILE A 110 -14.57 4.65 -1.70
N LYS A 111 -15.60 4.13 -1.03
CA LYS A 111 -16.75 4.96 -0.63
C LYS A 111 -16.39 6.08 0.35
N ASN A 112 -15.37 5.89 1.17
CA ASN A 112 -14.92 6.87 2.15
C ASN A 112 -13.71 7.68 1.69
N ASP A 113 -13.37 7.63 0.39
CA ASP A 113 -12.28 8.40 -0.19
C ASP A 113 -10.93 8.17 0.52
N LEU A 114 -10.56 6.90 0.70
CA LEU A 114 -9.29 6.45 1.26
C LEU A 114 -8.54 5.62 0.22
N TYR A 115 -7.23 5.72 0.20
CA TYR A 115 -6.40 4.73 -0.48
C TYR A 115 -6.48 3.40 0.25
N ILE A 116 -6.33 2.30 -0.49
CA ILE A 116 -6.34 0.95 0.05
C ILE A 116 -5.27 0.09 -0.61
N ILE A 117 -4.39 -0.47 0.21
CA ILE A 117 -3.40 -1.45 -0.22
C ILE A 117 -4.08 -2.81 -0.20
N ILE A 118 -4.08 -3.48 -1.34
CA ILE A 118 -4.52 -4.88 -1.50
C ILE A 118 -3.26 -5.73 -1.41
N ASP A 119 -3.06 -6.36 -0.27
CA ASP A 119 -1.86 -7.08 0.07
C ASP A 119 -2.06 -8.59 -0.06
N TRP A 120 -1.20 -9.22 -0.87
CA TRP A 120 -0.98 -10.66 -0.92
C TRP A 120 -0.08 -11.04 0.24
N HIS A 121 -0.71 -11.32 1.39
CA HIS A 121 -0.01 -11.52 2.65
C HIS A 121 0.55 -12.93 2.77
N THR A 122 1.72 -13.10 2.21
CA THR A 122 2.42 -14.38 2.11
C THR A 122 3.89 -14.27 2.49
N TYR A 123 4.48 -15.41 2.81
CA TYR A 123 5.91 -15.62 3.00
C TYR A 123 6.53 -16.50 1.89
N TYR A 124 5.71 -16.92 0.93
CA TYR A 124 6.08 -17.84 -0.16
C TYR A 124 5.53 -17.34 -1.48
N PRO A 125 6.20 -17.54 -2.61
CA PRO A 125 5.83 -16.87 -3.86
C PRO A 125 4.44 -17.24 -4.41
N GLN A 126 3.91 -18.46 -4.21
CA GLN A 126 2.56 -18.88 -4.65
C GLN A 126 2.11 -18.21 -5.97
N LYS A 127 3.01 -18.16 -6.97
CA LYS A 127 2.92 -17.32 -8.17
C LYS A 127 1.62 -17.52 -8.96
N LYS A 128 1.16 -18.76 -9.11
CA LYS A 128 -0.06 -19.07 -9.87
C LYS A 128 -1.30 -18.46 -9.23
N GLU A 129 -1.43 -18.62 -7.95
CA GLU A 129 -2.57 -18.15 -7.15
C GLU A 129 -2.56 -16.62 -7.05
N ALA A 130 -1.40 -16.04 -6.79
CA ALA A 130 -1.20 -14.59 -6.77
C ALA A 130 -1.57 -13.95 -8.12
N LYS A 131 -1.12 -14.54 -9.23
CA LYS A 131 -1.44 -14.06 -10.58
C LYS A 131 -2.94 -14.05 -10.85
N ALA A 132 -3.64 -15.13 -10.51
CA ALA A 132 -5.08 -15.22 -10.65
C ALA A 132 -5.82 -14.19 -9.78
N PHE A 133 -5.37 -14.01 -8.54
CA PHE A 133 -5.93 -13.05 -7.62
C PHE A 133 -5.76 -11.61 -8.11
N PHE A 134 -4.55 -11.22 -8.47
CA PHE A 134 -4.30 -9.85 -8.94
C PHE A 134 -4.94 -9.55 -10.29
N SER A 135 -5.02 -10.52 -11.20
CA SER A 135 -5.81 -10.38 -12.43
C SER A 135 -7.27 -10.01 -12.11
N MET A 136 -7.90 -10.74 -11.20
CA MET A 136 -9.27 -10.49 -10.77
C MET A 136 -9.42 -9.13 -10.06
N MET A 137 -8.48 -8.76 -9.18
CA MET A 137 -8.52 -7.49 -8.46
C MET A 137 -8.33 -6.30 -9.40
N ALA A 138 -7.39 -6.38 -10.35
CA ALA A 138 -7.15 -5.33 -11.32
C ALA A 138 -8.33 -5.15 -12.28
N GLN A 139 -8.91 -6.23 -12.80
CA GLN A 139 -10.14 -6.14 -13.61
C GLN A 139 -11.28 -5.44 -12.87
N LYS A 140 -11.44 -5.73 -11.59
CA LYS A 140 -12.56 -5.23 -10.80
C LYS A 140 -12.37 -3.82 -10.28
N TYR A 141 -11.17 -3.49 -9.85
CA TYR A 141 -10.87 -2.27 -9.10
C TYR A 141 -9.85 -1.35 -9.76
N GLY A 142 -9.13 -1.76 -10.79
CA GLY A 142 -8.03 -1.01 -11.40
C GLY A 142 -8.41 0.39 -11.88
N LYS A 143 -9.67 0.63 -12.24
CA LYS A 143 -10.18 1.95 -12.64
C LYS A 143 -10.29 2.98 -11.49
N TYR A 144 -10.07 2.57 -10.24
CA TYR A 144 -10.17 3.45 -9.09
C TYR A 144 -8.77 3.90 -8.64
N PRO A 145 -8.49 5.20 -8.59
CA PRO A 145 -7.19 5.72 -8.12
C PRO A 145 -6.91 5.46 -6.64
N HIS A 146 -7.86 4.85 -5.95
CA HIS A 146 -7.77 4.46 -4.54
C HIS A 146 -6.87 3.25 -4.31
N ILE A 147 -6.59 2.46 -5.35
CA ILE A 147 -5.98 1.14 -5.23
C ILE A 147 -4.45 1.24 -5.25
N ILE A 148 -3.85 0.46 -4.37
CA ILE A 148 -2.42 0.16 -4.34
C ILE A 148 -2.33 -1.36 -4.22
N TYR A 149 -1.46 -1.99 -4.98
CA TYR A 149 -1.23 -3.44 -4.87
C TYR A 149 0.06 -3.69 -4.12
N GLU A 150 0.06 -4.64 -3.21
CA GLU A 150 1.26 -5.17 -2.57
C GLU A 150 1.34 -6.65 -2.92
N ILE A 151 2.29 -6.98 -3.81
CA ILE A 151 2.26 -8.25 -4.52
C ILE A 151 2.96 -9.40 -3.79
N TYR A 152 3.73 -9.09 -2.76
CA TYR A 152 4.43 -10.07 -1.93
C TYR A 152 4.78 -9.41 -0.59
N ASN A 153 4.11 -9.82 0.49
CA ASN A 153 4.24 -9.19 1.81
C ASN A 153 5.67 -9.21 2.35
N GLU A 154 6.24 -10.39 2.53
CA GLU A 154 7.57 -10.56 3.14
C GLU A 154 8.30 -11.77 2.54
N PRO A 155 9.05 -11.61 1.44
CA PRO A 155 9.95 -12.64 0.96
C PRO A 155 10.97 -13.02 2.04
N MET A 156 11.07 -14.30 2.36
CA MET A 156 11.95 -14.76 3.45
C MET A 156 13.35 -15.08 2.94
N GLU A 157 13.50 -16.25 2.31
CA GLU A 157 14.78 -16.81 1.85
C GLU A 157 14.95 -16.71 0.33
N ASP A 158 13.98 -16.08 -0.36
CA ASP A 158 14.07 -15.87 -1.80
C ASP A 158 15.23 -14.93 -2.15
N SER A 159 15.97 -15.25 -3.21
CA SER A 159 16.94 -14.29 -3.75
C SER A 159 16.23 -13.10 -4.38
N TRP A 160 16.91 -11.97 -4.47
CA TRP A 160 16.35 -10.79 -5.12
C TRP A 160 15.99 -11.06 -6.59
N GLU A 161 16.78 -11.87 -7.28
CA GLU A 161 16.50 -12.30 -8.67
C GLU A 161 15.20 -13.10 -8.76
N SER A 162 14.94 -14.01 -7.82
CA SER A 162 13.70 -14.78 -7.75
C SER A 162 12.49 -13.87 -7.48
N VAL A 163 12.64 -12.90 -6.55
CA VAL A 163 11.60 -11.91 -6.27
C VAL A 163 11.33 -11.04 -7.49
N LYS A 164 12.36 -10.60 -8.22
CA LYS A 164 12.20 -9.82 -9.46
C LYS A 164 11.43 -10.61 -10.53
N GLU A 165 11.76 -11.88 -10.74
CA GLU A 165 11.06 -12.74 -11.71
C GLU A 165 9.59 -12.91 -11.34
N TYR A 166 9.30 -13.18 -10.07
CA TYR A 166 7.93 -13.24 -9.56
C TYR A 166 7.20 -11.90 -9.78
N ALA A 167 7.81 -10.81 -9.37
CA ALA A 167 7.22 -9.48 -9.46
C ALA A 167 6.92 -9.09 -10.92
N ALA A 168 7.85 -9.34 -11.85
CA ALA A 168 7.65 -9.03 -13.26
C ALA A 168 6.42 -9.75 -13.84
N ASP A 169 6.21 -11.02 -13.48
CA ASP A 169 5.04 -11.80 -13.92
C ASP A 169 3.73 -11.23 -13.35
N ILE A 170 3.70 -10.88 -12.06
CA ILE A 170 2.49 -10.36 -11.41
C ILE A 170 2.19 -8.93 -11.89
N ILE A 171 3.19 -8.07 -11.98
CA ILE A 171 3.05 -6.70 -12.51
C ILE A 171 2.51 -6.74 -13.94
N SER A 172 3.09 -7.58 -14.80
CA SER A 172 2.63 -7.73 -16.18
C SER A 172 1.16 -8.15 -16.26
N GLU A 173 0.69 -8.98 -15.33
CA GLU A 173 -0.72 -9.37 -15.27
C GLU A 173 -1.62 -8.22 -14.83
N ILE A 174 -1.24 -7.49 -13.76
CA ILE A 174 -1.98 -6.32 -13.28
C ILE A 174 -2.09 -5.26 -14.39
N ARG A 175 -0.99 -4.96 -15.07
CA ARG A 175 -0.90 -3.90 -16.09
C ARG A 175 -1.76 -4.14 -17.33
N LYS A 176 -2.28 -5.36 -17.54
CA LYS A 176 -3.28 -5.62 -18.59
C LYS A 176 -4.61 -4.89 -18.34
N TYR A 177 -4.92 -4.57 -17.09
CA TYR A 177 -6.20 -4.02 -16.65
C TYR A 177 -6.08 -2.70 -15.89
N ASP A 178 -4.92 -2.46 -15.33
CA ASP A 178 -4.61 -1.29 -14.50
C ASP A 178 -3.21 -0.76 -14.83
N PRO A 179 -3.10 0.21 -15.75
CA PRO A 179 -1.82 0.75 -16.17
C PRO A 179 -1.17 1.70 -15.15
N ASP A 180 -1.93 2.25 -14.19
CA ASP A 180 -1.54 3.46 -13.49
C ASP A 180 -1.29 3.28 -11.99
N ASN A 181 -2.07 2.44 -11.30
CA ASN A 181 -1.99 2.34 -9.84
C ASN A 181 -0.63 1.85 -9.35
N ILE A 182 -0.25 2.30 -8.16
CA ILE A 182 1.02 1.93 -7.52
C ILE A 182 1.06 0.44 -7.22
N ILE A 183 2.21 -0.18 -7.47
CA ILE A 183 2.51 -1.55 -7.06
C ILE A 183 3.70 -1.52 -6.10
N LEU A 184 3.50 -2.14 -4.93
CA LEU A 184 4.52 -2.34 -3.91
C LEU A 184 5.12 -3.72 -4.09
N VAL A 185 6.44 -3.79 -4.04
CA VAL A 185 7.22 -5.01 -4.17
C VAL A 185 8.06 -5.21 -2.91
N GLY A 186 7.95 -6.38 -2.32
CA GLY A 186 8.78 -6.77 -1.18
C GLY A 186 10.24 -7.01 -1.56
N SER A 187 11.11 -7.01 -0.58
CA SER A 187 12.52 -7.37 -0.73
C SER A 187 12.88 -8.58 0.15
N PRO A 188 14.00 -9.30 -0.13
CA PRO A 188 14.41 -10.43 0.70
C PRO A 188 14.56 -10.10 2.19
N HIS A 189 14.62 -11.15 3.02
CA HIS A 189 14.77 -11.07 4.47
C HIS A 189 13.71 -10.18 5.14
N TRP A 190 12.43 -10.51 4.89
CA TRP A 190 11.27 -9.79 5.49
C TRP A 190 11.31 -8.29 5.20
N ASP A 191 11.55 -7.92 3.93
CA ASP A 191 11.63 -6.53 3.45
C ASP A 191 12.75 -5.69 4.08
N GLN A 192 13.87 -6.32 4.45
CA GLN A 192 14.99 -5.62 5.06
C GLN A 192 16.14 -5.34 4.07
N ASP A 193 16.26 -6.12 3.00
CA ASP A 193 17.39 -6.05 2.07
C ASP A 193 17.19 -5.04 0.92
N LEU A 194 16.81 -3.81 1.26
CA LEU A 194 16.66 -2.74 0.26
C LEU A 194 17.95 -2.36 -0.48
N HIS A 195 19.11 -2.72 0.04
CA HIS A 195 20.39 -2.50 -0.66
C HIS A 195 20.46 -3.29 -1.96
N LEU A 196 19.94 -4.53 -2.00
CA LEU A 196 19.86 -5.34 -3.22
C LEU A 196 18.95 -4.70 -4.27
N VAL A 197 17.83 -4.13 -3.80
CA VAL A 197 16.90 -3.39 -4.65
C VAL A 197 17.55 -2.14 -5.24
N ALA A 198 18.32 -1.40 -4.43
CA ALA A 198 19.01 -0.19 -4.88
C ALA A 198 20.11 -0.49 -5.91
N GLU A 199 20.80 -1.63 -5.78
CA GLU A 199 21.82 -2.08 -6.72
C GLU A 199 21.24 -2.58 -8.05
N SER A 200 20.07 -3.21 -8.04
CA SER A 200 19.45 -3.81 -9.21
C SER A 200 17.93 -3.72 -9.17
N PRO A 201 17.33 -2.53 -9.36
CA PRO A 201 15.88 -2.37 -9.29
C PRO A 201 15.17 -3.10 -10.43
N LEU A 202 13.84 -3.22 -10.32
CA LEU A 202 12.99 -3.67 -11.42
C LEU A 202 12.99 -2.61 -12.53
N GLU A 203 13.29 -3.04 -13.75
CA GLU A 203 13.30 -2.18 -14.92
C GLU A 203 12.10 -2.44 -15.83
N GLY A 204 11.72 -1.45 -16.64
CA GLY A 204 10.66 -1.56 -17.65
C GLY A 204 9.23 -1.43 -17.09
N PHE A 205 9.06 -1.09 -15.81
CA PHE A 205 7.77 -0.87 -15.18
C PHE A 205 7.67 0.54 -14.56
N ASN A 206 6.48 1.12 -14.62
CA ASN A 206 6.18 2.41 -14.01
C ASN A 206 5.39 2.24 -12.72
N ASN A 207 5.45 3.26 -11.85
CA ASN A 207 4.70 3.31 -10.59
C ASN A 207 4.95 2.10 -9.67
N ILE A 208 6.23 1.72 -9.56
CA ILE A 208 6.70 0.68 -8.63
C ILE A 208 7.35 1.36 -7.42
N MET A 209 7.04 0.85 -6.24
CA MET A 209 7.71 1.19 -4.99
C MET A 209 8.12 -0.10 -4.28
N TYR A 210 9.06 0.02 -3.37
CA TYR A 210 9.58 -1.10 -2.59
C TYR A 210 9.23 -0.91 -1.12
N THR A 211 8.91 -2.03 -0.46
CA THR A 211 8.56 -2.02 0.96
C THR A 211 9.79 -2.19 1.84
N LEU A 212 9.72 -1.56 3.01
CA LEU A 212 10.67 -1.77 4.10
C LEU A 212 9.88 -2.03 5.37
N HIS A 213 10.09 -3.19 5.98
CA HIS A 213 9.44 -3.55 7.23
C HIS A 213 10.38 -3.38 8.41
N PHE A 214 9.91 -2.66 9.43
CA PHE A 214 10.57 -2.55 10.72
C PHE A 214 9.76 -3.28 11.77
N LEU A 215 10.33 -4.32 12.33
CA LEU A 215 9.82 -4.92 13.56
C LEU A 215 10.56 -4.29 14.73
N SER A 216 9.93 -3.37 15.44
CA SER A 216 10.45 -2.91 16.72
C SER A 216 10.21 -3.98 17.76
N LEU A 217 11.18 -4.82 18.01
CA LEU A 217 11.20 -5.66 19.19
C LEU A 217 11.51 -4.77 20.39
N ILE A 218 10.46 -4.25 21.03
CA ILE A 218 10.59 -3.64 22.35
C ILE A 218 10.78 -4.82 23.31
N HIS A 219 12.00 -5.06 23.70
CA HIS A 219 12.36 -5.95 24.82
C HIS A 219 12.27 -5.19 26.13
#